data_fecbca4b0ac62b5cf90de2d16cf9b1d2
#
_entry.id   fecbca4b0ac62b5cf90de2d16cf9b1d2
#
_cell.length_a   1.000
_cell.length_b   1.000
_cell.length_c   1.000
_cell.angle_alpha   90.00
_cell.angle_beta   90.00
_cell.angle_gamma   90.00
#
_symmetry.space_group_name_H-M   'P 1'
#
loop_
_entity.id
_entity.type
_entity.pdbx_description
1 polymer ?
#
loop_
_entity_poly.entity_id
_entity_poly.type
_entity_poly.pdbx_seq_one_letter_code
_entity_poly.pdbx_strand_id
1 'polypeptide(L)'
;MSENNAPIPLTESAPIIEVVAAVITRSDGQFLLARRPGGKIYSGYWEFPGGKVEKGEALFKALERELWEELGIQIRSAYPWITRVFTYSHATVRLHFFRVVKWQ
;
A
#
# COMPACT_ATOMS: atom_id res chain seq x y z
N MET A 1 -27.56 21.43 1.77
CA MET A 1 -26.85 21.26 1.63
C MET A 1 -26.39 21.39 1.98
N SER A 2 -26.45 21.63 1.88
CA SER A 2 -25.54 21.79 1.96
C SER A 2 -25.10 21.89 2.25
N GLU A 3 -25.18 22.17 2.17
CA GLU A 3 -24.37 22.23 2.14
C GLU A 3 -23.80 22.08 2.46
N ASN A 4 -23.87 22.84 3.09
CA ASN A 4 -23.23 22.51 3.16
C ASN A 4 -23.05 21.63 3.23
N ASN A 5 -23.39 21.75 3.68
CA ASN A 5 -22.97 20.77 3.12
C ASN A 5 -22.47 20.90 1.90
N ALA A 6 -22.18 21.91 1.60
CA ALA A 6 -21.53 21.90 0.35
C ALA A 6 -20.39 20.92 0.44
N PRO A 7 -20.25 20.08 -0.55
CA PRO A 7 -19.16 19.14 -0.53
C PRO A 7 -17.86 19.93 -0.51
N ILE A 8 -16.97 19.55 0.36
CA ILE A 8 -15.64 20.11 0.32
C ILE A 8 -14.99 19.60 -0.94
N PRO A 9 -14.54 20.49 -1.81
CA PRO A 9 -13.84 20.03 -3.00
C PRO A 9 -12.68 19.13 -2.61
N LEU A 10 -12.52 18.04 -3.31
CA LEU A 10 -11.45 17.10 -3.02
C LEU A 10 -10.08 17.77 -3.11
N THR A 11 -9.97 18.78 -3.97
CA THR A 11 -8.73 19.53 -4.10
C THR A 11 -8.40 20.34 -2.86
N GLU A 12 -9.42 20.64 -2.03
CA GLU A 12 -9.22 21.39 -0.79
C GLU A 12 -9.27 20.49 0.42
N SER A 13 -9.60 19.23 0.25
CA SER A 13 -9.63 18.29 1.34
C SER A 13 -8.25 17.68 1.55
N ALA A 14 -8.16 16.76 2.48
CA ALA A 14 -6.93 16.06 2.75
C ALA A 14 -6.41 15.36 1.50
N PRO A 15 -5.09 15.30 1.31
CA PRO A 15 -4.51 14.68 0.12
C PRO A 15 -4.81 13.18 0.09
N ILE A 16 -4.80 12.62 -1.12
CA ILE A 16 -4.92 11.19 -1.30
C ILE A 16 -3.52 10.61 -1.39
N ILE A 17 -3.24 9.67 -0.51
CA ILE A 17 -1.96 8.98 -0.47
C ILE A 17 -2.15 7.60 -1.07
N GLU A 18 -1.44 7.32 -2.16
CA GLU A 18 -1.49 6.01 -2.80
C GLU A 18 -0.44 5.11 -2.18
N VAL A 19 -0.87 3.91 -1.77
CA VAL A 19 0.01 2.94 -1.13
C VAL A 19 -0.20 1.59 -1.80
N VAL A 20 0.88 0.86 -2.00
CA VAL A 20 0.83 -0.51 -2.50
C VAL A 20 1.25 -1.47 -1.41
N ALA A 21 0.65 -2.65 -1.40
CA ALA A 21 0.98 -3.69 -0.44
C ALA A 21 0.96 -5.04 -1.14
N ALA A 22 1.87 -5.92 -0.75
CA ALA A 22 2.00 -7.23 -1.35
C ALA A 22 1.47 -8.30 -0.41
N VAL A 23 0.60 -9.16 -0.94
CA VAL A 23 0.24 -10.40 -0.28
C VAL A 23 1.05 -11.49 -0.98
N ILE A 24 2.15 -11.89 -0.33
CA ILE A 24 3.09 -12.87 -0.87
C ILE A 24 2.74 -14.21 -0.26
N THR A 25 2.24 -15.12 -1.08
CA THR A 25 1.79 -16.42 -0.58
C THR A 25 2.67 -17.54 -1.08
N ARG A 26 2.87 -18.53 -0.21
CA ARG A 26 3.57 -19.76 -0.56
C ARG A 26 2.54 -20.82 -0.99
N SER A 27 3.04 -21.88 -1.59
CA SER A 27 2.18 -22.97 -2.04
C SER A 27 1.43 -23.65 -0.91
N ASP A 28 1.94 -23.55 0.33
CA ASP A 28 1.27 -24.13 1.51
C ASP A 28 0.21 -23.19 2.10
N GLY A 29 -0.07 -22.05 1.47
CA GLY A 29 -1.07 -21.13 1.92
C GLY A 29 -0.58 -20.07 2.91
N GLN A 30 0.66 -20.14 3.33
CA GLN A 30 1.23 -19.13 4.22
C GLN A 30 1.56 -17.85 3.45
N PHE A 31 1.49 -16.73 4.14
CA PHE A 31 1.83 -15.43 3.54
C PHE A 31 2.81 -14.68 4.43
N LEU A 32 3.50 -13.72 3.82
CA LEU A 32 4.58 -13.00 4.46
C LEU A 32 4.07 -11.70 5.06
N LEU A 33 4.40 -11.47 6.32
CA LEU A 33 4.23 -10.19 6.99
C LEU A 33 5.60 -9.68 7.41
N ALA A 34 5.75 -8.36 7.42
CA ALA A 34 6.97 -7.72 7.89
C ALA A 34 6.64 -6.90 9.13
N ARG A 35 7.60 -6.79 10.03
CA ARG A 35 7.42 -5.93 11.20
C ARG A 35 7.83 -4.50 10.85
N ARG A 36 7.03 -3.58 11.33
CA ARG A 36 7.33 -2.17 11.15
C ARG A 36 8.62 -1.83 11.91
N PRO A 37 9.58 -1.11 11.26
CA PRO A 37 10.84 -0.78 11.92
C PRO A 37 10.63 0.08 13.15
N GLY A 38 11.57 0.02 14.06
CA GLY A 38 11.58 0.89 15.23
C GLY A 38 11.70 2.35 14.83
N GLY A 39 11.16 3.24 15.68
CA GLY A 39 11.18 4.67 15.43
C GLY A 39 10.06 5.18 14.56
N LYS A 40 9.21 4.31 14.05
CA LYS A 40 8.04 4.69 13.26
C LYS A 40 6.77 4.46 14.06
N ILE A 41 5.68 5.15 13.65
CA ILE A 41 4.37 4.92 14.24
C ILE A 41 4.02 3.45 14.07
N TYR A 42 3.46 2.84 15.12
CA TYR A 42 3.12 1.42 15.15
C TYR A 42 4.31 0.49 14.95
N SER A 43 5.50 0.92 15.38
CA SER A 43 6.69 0.06 15.28
C SER A 43 6.46 -1.24 16.04
N GLY A 44 6.96 -2.34 15.47
CA GLY A 44 6.77 -3.67 16.03
C GLY A 44 5.49 -4.35 15.59
N TYR A 45 4.54 -3.64 14.97
CA TYR A 45 3.34 -4.24 14.43
C TYR A 45 3.66 -4.94 13.12
N TRP A 46 2.96 -6.05 12.85
CA TRP A 46 3.13 -6.79 11.60
C TRP A 46 2.27 -6.17 10.51
N GLU A 47 2.80 -6.11 9.32
CA GLU A 47 2.08 -5.55 8.18
C GLU A 47 2.51 -6.24 6.89
N PHE A 48 1.68 -6.12 5.85
CA PHE A 48 2.07 -6.57 4.53
C PHE A 48 3.16 -5.64 3.99
N PRO A 49 4.21 -6.20 3.36
CA PRO A 49 5.26 -5.35 2.79
C PRO A 49 4.72 -4.46 1.69
N GLY A 50 5.25 -3.25 1.58
CA GLY A 50 4.82 -2.27 0.60
C GLY A 50 5.18 -0.87 1.05
N GLY A 51 4.57 0.11 0.43
CA GLY A 51 4.82 1.49 0.78
C GLY A 51 4.14 2.48 -0.15
N LYS A 52 4.49 3.74 0.00
CA LYS A 52 3.88 4.81 -0.77
C LYS A 52 4.32 4.79 -2.22
N VAL A 53 3.37 5.09 -3.10
CA VAL A 53 3.63 5.27 -4.52
C VAL A 53 4.20 6.67 -4.71
N GLU A 54 5.30 6.78 -5.44
CA GLU A 54 5.91 8.06 -5.73
C GLU A 54 5.19 8.75 -6.88
N LYS A 55 5.33 10.06 -6.95
CA LYS A 55 4.67 10.84 -7.98
C LYS A 55 5.07 10.33 -9.37
N GLY A 56 4.08 10.07 -10.19
CA GLY A 56 4.30 9.59 -11.55
C GLY A 56 4.68 8.13 -11.68
N GLU A 57 4.75 7.42 -10.56
CA GLU A 57 5.13 6.03 -10.55
C GLU A 57 3.89 5.14 -10.75
N ALA A 58 3.98 4.13 -11.61
CA ALA A 58 2.91 3.16 -11.79
C ALA A 58 2.82 2.27 -10.54
N LEU A 59 1.63 1.80 -10.23
CA LEU A 59 1.42 1.01 -9.03
C LEU A 59 2.31 -0.23 -8.98
N PHE A 60 2.40 -0.97 -10.07
CA PHE A 60 3.22 -2.17 -10.10
C PHE A 60 4.70 -1.84 -9.92
N LYS A 61 5.15 -0.72 -10.48
CA LYS A 61 6.55 -0.30 -10.34
C LYS A 61 6.85 0.10 -8.90
N ALA A 62 5.89 0.73 -8.24
CA ALA A 62 6.03 1.05 -6.82
C ALA A 62 6.17 -0.22 -6.01
N LEU A 63 5.35 -1.23 -6.32
CA LEU A 63 5.42 -2.51 -5.61
C LEU A 63 6.78 -3.18 -5.83
N GLU A 64 7.26 -3.22 -7.07
CA GLU A 64 8.57 -3.78 -7.37
C GLU A 64 9.67 -3.09 -6.56
N ARG A 65 9.65 -1.77 -6.56
CA ARG A 65 10.64 -0.98 -5.85
C ARG A 65 10.59 -1.25 -4.35
N GLU A 66 9.39 -1.21 -3.76
CA GLU A 66 9.25 -1.41 -2.32
C GLU A 66 9.70 -2.79 -1.87
N LEU A 67 9.33 -3.83 -2.62
CA LEU A 67 9.75 -5.19 -2.25
C LEU A 67 11.24 -5.37 -2.40
N TRP A 68 11.85 -4.75 -3.40
CA TRP A 68 13.29 -4.79 -3.55
C TRP A 68 13.98 -4.07 -2.39
N GLU A 69 13.51 -2.88 -2.05
CA GLU A 69 14.12 -2.08 -0.97
C GLU A 69 13.98 -2.75 0.39
N GLU A 70 12.80 -3.30 0.67
CA GLU A 70 12.52 -3.85 2.00
C GLU A 70 13.02 -5.28 2.19
N LEU A 71 12.90 -6.09 1.16
CA LEU A 71 13.11 -7.53 1.30
C LEU A 71 14.16 -8.11 0.35
N GLY A 72 14.62 -7.32 -0.61
CA GLY A 72 15.52 -7.84 -1.63
C GLY A 72 14.86 -8.85 -2.55
N ILE A 73 13.55 -8.76 -2.69
CA ILE A 73 12.78 -9.68 -3.52
C ILE A 73 12.53 -9.06 -4.89
N GLN A 74 12.73 -9.87 -5.93
CA GLN A 74 12.38 -9.52 -7.29
C GLN A 74 11.06 -10.17 -7.65
N ILE A 75 10.07 -9.37 -8.04
CA ILE A 75 8.76 -9.91 -8.41
C ILE A 75 8.87 -10.53 -9.79
N ARG A 76 8.35 -11.76 -9.92
CA ARG A 76 8.27 -12.46 -11.19
C ARG A 76 6.84 -12.51 -11.73
N SER A 77 5.86 -12.63 -10.82
CA SER A 77 4.46 -12.68 -11.22
C SER A 77 3.61 -12.13 -10.09
N ALA A 78 2.81 -11.14 -10.40
CA ALA A 78 1.90 -10.52 -9.44
C ALA A 78 0.70 -9.94 -10.20
N TYR A 79 -0.41 -9.79 -9.50
CA TYR A 79 -1.58 -9.20 -10.10
C TYR A 79 -2.39 -8.43 -9.05
N PRO A 80 -3.14 -7.40 -9.47
CA PRO A 80 -3.98 -6.64 -8.54
C PRO A 80 -5.03 -7.54 -7.91
N TRP A 81 -5.30 -7.31 -6.64
CA TRP A 81 -6.31 -8.08 -5.92
C TRP A 81 -7.46 -7.19 -5.48
N ILE A 82 -7.26 -6.36 -4.47
CA ILE A 82 -8.31 -5.48 -3.97
C ILE A 82 -7.72 -4.12 -3.64
N THR A 83 -8.60 -3.13 -3.61
CA THR A 83 -8.26 -1.77 -3.19
C THR A 83 -9.14 -1.39 -2.02
N ARG A 84 -8.56 -0.78 -1.00
CA ARG A 84 -9.26 -0.29 0.17
C ARG A 84 -8.95 1.18 0.36
N VAL A 85 -9.95 1.93 0.79
CA VAL A 85 -9.80 3.36 1.02
C VAL A 85 -10.10 3.64 2.48
N PHE A 86 -9.18 4.35 3.12
CA PHE A 86 -9.31 4.74 4.52
C PHE A 86 -9.19 6.26 4.60
N THR A 87 -10.19 6.92 5.19
CA THR A 87 -10.20 8.36 5.32
C THR A 87 -9.92 8.74 6.75
N TYR A 88 -8.88 9.54 6.92
CA TYR A 88 -8.49 10.10 8.21
C TYR A 88 -8.67 11.62 8.17
N SER A 89 -8.60 12.26 9.32
CA SER A 89 -8.79 13.72 9.38
C SER A 89 -7.74 14.47 8.56
N HIS A 90 -6.56 13.89 8.41
CA HIS A 90 -5.42 14.56 7.75
C HIS A 90 -5.13 14.04 6.34
N ALA A 91 -5.69 12.89 5.97
CA ALA A 91 -5.42 12.31 4.66
C ALA A 91 -6.37 11.17 4.36
N THR A 92 -6.52 10.88 3.07
CA THR A 92 -7.17 9.65 2.61
C THR A 92 -6.09 8.75 2.06
N VAL A 93 -6.09 7.50 2.49
CA VAL A 93 -5.14 6.49 2.03
C VAL A 93 -5.86 5.53 1.12
N ARG A 94 -5.36 5.37 -0.10
CA ARG A 94 -5.88 4.37 -1.03
C ARG A 94 -4.86 3.25 -1.10
N LEU A 95 -5.23 2.10 -0.57
CA LEU A 95 -4.33 0.97 -0.42
C LEU A 95 -4.64 -0.08 -1.48
N HIS A 96 -3.66 -0.33 -2.33
CA HIS A 96 -3.79 -1.26 -3.44
C HIS A 96 -3.04 -2.54 -3.08
N PHE A 97 -3.80 -3.62 -2.88
CA PHE A 97 -3.22 -4.93 -2.58
C PHE A 97 -2.97 -5.69 -3.87
N PHE A 98 -1.77 -6.27 -3.96
CA PHE A 98 -1.39 -7.15 -5.05
C PHE A 98 -1.09 -8.54 -4.49
N ARG A 99 -1.46 -9.56 -5.23
CA ARG A 99 -1.03 -10.91 -4.91
C ARG A 99 0.26 -11.20 -5.67
N VAL A 100 1.30 -11.56 -4.93
CA VAL A 100 2.60 -11.90 -5.50
C VAL A 100 2.72 -13.40 -5.43
N VAL A 101 2.75 -14.05 -6.58
CA VAL A 101 2.71 -15.52 -6.64
C VAL A 101 4.04 -16.12 -7.07
N LYS A 102 4.92 -15.33 -7.68
CA LYS A 102 6.26 -15.78 -8.03
C LYS A 102 7.25 -14.65 -7.75
N TRP A 103 8.33 -14.99 -7.10
CA TRP A 103 9.38 -14.04 -6.77
C TRP A 103 10.72 -14.76 -6.68
N GLN A 104 11.78 -13.96 -6.60
CA GLN A 104 13.13 -14.50 -6.56
C GLN A 104 13.98 -13.80 -5.50
#